data_17f26512b3d8ea16d3758830939b610a
#
_entry.id   17f26512b3d8ea16d3758830939b610a
#
_cell.length_a   1.000
_cell.length_b   1.000
_cell.length_c   1.000
_cell.angle_alpha   90.00
_cell.angle_beta   90.00
_cell.angle_gamma   90.00
#
_symmetry.space_group_name_H-M   'P 1'
#
loop_
_entity.id
_entity.type
_entity.pdbx_description
1 polymer ?
#
loop_
_entity_poly.entity_id
_entity_poly.type
_entity_poly.pdbx_seq_one_letter_code
_entity_poly.pdbx_strand_id
1 'polypeptide(L)'
;MGSGTTLVEAKLLNRNAIGVDINPQSVSISETNLQFQCETKSKIHTRCANATDLSFIKDSHIDFICTHPPYANIIKYSKNVDGDISLLTVEEFLKEMTVVAQEAYRVLRKGKACAVMIGDMRRYGKVVPLGFWV
;
A
#
# COMPACT_ATOMS: atom_id res chain seq x y z
N MET A 1 2.03 3.60 0.60
CA MET A 1 1.80 4.94 -0.01
C MET A 1 3.10 5.72 -0.14
N GLY A 2 4.00 5.61 0.82
CA GLY A 2 5.29 6.28 0.82
C GLY A 2 5.14 7.82 0.72
N SER A 3 5.89 8.45 -0.19
CA SER A 3 5.82 9.89 -0.44
C SER A 3 4.57 10.35 -1.21
N GLY A 4 3.67 9.47 -1.59
CA GLY A 4 2.43 9.78 -2.27
C GLY A 4 2.53 9.98 -3.78
N THR A 5 3.62 9.54 -4.43
CA THR A 5 3.81 9.71 -5.88
C THR A 5 2.61 9.19 -6.68
N THR A 6 2.08 8.02 -6.36
CA THR A 6 0.88 7.48 -7.03
C THR A 6 -0.35 8.38 -6.87
N LEU A 7 -0.49 9.04 -5.72
CA LEU A 7 -1.60 9.98 -5.48
C LEU A 7 -1.42 11.28 -6.27
N VAL A 8 -0.19 11.77 -6.39
CA VAL A 8 0.16 12.92 -7.24
C VAL A 8 -0.21 12.62 -8.69
N GLU A 9 0.19 11.45 -9.22
CA GLU A 9 -0.17 11.04 -10.57
C GLU A 9 -1.69 10.89 -10.75
N ALA A 10 -2.38 10.30 -9.77
CA ALA A 10 -3.84 10.21 -9.81
C ALA A 10 -4.50 11.60 -9.90
N LYS A 11 -4.00 12.57 -9.11
CA LYS A 11 -4.48 13.95 -9.13
C LYS A 11 -4.25 14.60 -10.50
N LEU A 12 -3.08 14.47 -11.08
CA LEU A 12 -2.73 15.00 -12.40
C LEU A 12 -3.56 14.37 -13.52
N LEU A 13 -3.86 13.08 -13.41
CA LEU A 13 -4.68 12.33 -14.37
C LEU A 13 -6.20 12.48 -14.12
N ASN A 14 -6.61 13.36 -13.22
CA ASN A 14 -8.01 13.59 -12.87
C ASN A 14 -8.72 12.31 -12.40
N ARG A 15 -8.05 11.48 -11.58
CA ARG A 15 -8.57 10.26 -10.99
C ARG A 15 -8.77 10.41 -9.49
N ASN A 16 -9.89 9.93 -8.98
CA ASN A 16 -10.10 9.81 -7.54
C ASN A 16 -9.17 8.76 -6.96
N ALA A 17 -8.60 9.01 -5.79
CA ALA A 17 -7.72 8.04 -5.14
C ALA A 17 -7.83 8.10 -3.61
N ILE A 18 -7.57 6.95 -2.99
CA ILE A 18 -7.42 6.80 -1.55
C ILE A 18 -6.03 6.23 -1.30
N GLY A 19 -5.17 6.98 -0.61
CA GLY A 19 -3.87 6.52 -0.17
C GLY A 19 -3.92 6.07 1.27
N VAL A 20 -3.40 4.88 1.53
CA VAL A 20 -3.32 4.29 2.88
C VAL A 20 -1.88 3.98 3.22
N ASP A 21 -1.45 4.34 4.39
CA ASP A 21 -0.14 3.97 4.94
C ASP A 21 -0.25 3.84 6.46
N ILE A 22 0.46 2.88 7.03
CA ILE A 22 0.48 2.70 8.48
C ILE A 22 1.39 3.72 9.17
N ASN A 23 2.36 4.29 8.44
CA ASN A 23 3.29 5.27 8.95
C ASN A 23 2.71 6.68 8.84
N PRO A 24 2.41 7.38 9.95
CA PRO A 24 1.84 8.72 9.93
C PRO A 24 2.78 9.74 9.26
N GLN A 25 4.09 9.51 9.29
CA GLN A 25 5.06 10.39 8.62
C GLN A 25 4.92 10.29 7.09
N SER A 26 4.71 9.08 6.54
CA SER A 26 4.43 8.89 5.12
C SER A 26 3.14 9.59 4.70
N VAL A 27 2.11 9.54 5.55
CA VAL A 27 0.84 10.25 5.30
C VAL A 27 1.07 11.75 5.22
N SER A 28 1.75 12.34 6.22
CA SER A 28 2.04 13.78 6.27
C SER A 28 2.88 14.26 5.07
N ILE A 29 3.90 13.49 4.67
CA ILE A 29 4.71 13.80 3.48
C ILE A 29 3.83 13.77 2.21
N SER A 30 2.96 12.76 2.07
CA SER A 30 2.04 12.66 0.93
C SER A 30 1.07 13.82 0.87
N GLU A 31 0.52 14.25 2.00
CA GLU A 31 -0.37 15.41 2.09
C GLU A 31 0.36 16.70 1.68
N THR A 32 1.60 16.88 2.10
CA THR A 32 2.43 18.02 1.67
C THR A 32 2.67 18.00 0.15
N ASN A 33 3.01 16.83 -0.41
CA ASN A 33 3.24 16.69 -1.84
C ASN A 33 1.96 16.89 -2.69
N LEU A 34 0.78 16.76 -2.11
CA LEU A 34 -0.51 16.98 -2.76
C LEU A 34 -0.97 18.45 -2.78
N GLN A 35 -0.26 19.37 -2.12
CA GLN A 35 -0.69 20.78 -1.99
C GLN A 35 -0.51 21.61 -3.25
N PHE A 36 0.13 21.08 -4.31
CA PHE A 36 0.26 21.82 -5.58
C PHE A 36 -1.11 22.06 -6.26
N GLN A 37 -1.21 23.18 -6.96
CA GLN A 37 -2.39 23.52 -7.72
C GLN A 37 -2.33 22.89 -9.12
N CYS A 38 -3.43 22.30 -9.56
CA CYS A 38 -3.66 21.85 -10.92
C CYS A 38 -5.15 21.86 -11.23
N GLU A 39 -5.51 21.98 -12.50
CA GLU A 39 -6.89 21.86 -12.93
C GLU A 39 -7.34 20.41 -12.83
N THR A 40 -8.09 20.08 -11.79
CA THR A 40 -8.60 18.73 -11.57
C THR A 40 -9.92 18.75 -10.82
N LYS A 41 -10.77 17.78 -11.11
CA LYS A 41 -11.99 17.47 -10.35
C LYS A 41 -11.78 16.24 -9.44
N SER A 42 -10.57 15.67 -9.43
CA SER A 42 -10.28 14.48 -8.63
C SER A 42 -10.37 14.77 -7.13
N LYS A 43 -10.84 13.76 -6.41
CA LYS A 43 -10.85 13.72 -4.94
C LYS A 43 -9.75 12.77 -4.48
N ILE A 44 -8.77 13.33 -3.80
CA ILE A 44 -7.67 12.55 -3.23
C ILE A 44 -7.84 12.54 -1.72
N HIS A 45 -7.85 11.35 -1.13
CA HIS A 45 -7.93 11.14 0.31
C HIS A 45 -6.69 10.39 0.77
N THR A 46 -6.17 10.77 1.91
CA THR A 46 -5.09 10.07 2.62
C THR A 46 -5.62 9.54 3.94
N ARG A 47 -5.12 8.41 4.39
CA ARG A 47 -5.48 7.83 5.67
C ARG A 47 -4.32 7.09 6.30
N CYS A 48 -4.07 7.38 7.58
CA CYS A 48 -3.18 6.59 8.40
C CYS A 48 -3.97 5.35 8.89
N ALA A 49 -3.69 4.19 8.31
CA ALA A 49 -4.35 2.93 8.66
C ALA A 49 -3.51 1.73 8.22
N ASN A 50 -3.78 0.57 8.83
CA ASN A 50 -3.20 -0.70 8.41
C ASN A 50 -3.97 -1.26 7.20
N ALA A 51 -3.26 -1.73 6.17
CA ALA A 51 -3.87 -2.35 4.99
C ALA A 51 -4.57 -3.70 5.28
N THR A 52 -4.38 -4.26 6.48
CA THR A 52 -5.13 -5.42 6.97
C THR A 52 -6.55 -5.07 7.43
N ASP A 53 -6.88 -3.79 7.57
CA ASP A 53 -8.21 -3.30 7.90
C ASP A 53 -8.57 -2.09 7.03
N LEU A 54 -9.32 -2.33 5.98
CA LEU A 54 -9.89 -1.32 5.09
C LEU A 54 -11.39 -1.14 5.31
N SER A 55 -11.91 -1.41 6.51
CA SER A 55 -13.34 -1.34 6.86
C SER A 55 -14.00 0.01 6.55
N PHE A 56 -13.22 1.08 6.48
CA PHE A 56 -13.67 2.41 6.05
C PHE A 56 -13.94 2.52 4.54
N ILE A 57 -13.56 1.51 3.75
CA ILE A 57 -13.87 1.40 2.31
C ILE A 57 -14.97 0.33 2.14
N LYS A 58 -16.03 0.70 1.44
CA LYS A 58 -17.14 -0.23 1.14
C LYS A 58 -16.67 -1.37 0.23
N ASP A 59 -17.34 -2.51 0.32
CA ASP A 59 -17.13 -3.63 -0.59
C ASP A 59 -17.34 -3.21 -2.04
N SER A 60 -16.54 -3.78 -2.93
CA SER A 60 -16.67 -3.54 -4.38
C SER A 60 -16.73 -2.05 -4.74
N HIS A 61 -15.87 -1.23 -4.14
CA HIS A 61 -15.86 0.22 -4.34
C HIS A 61 -14.68 0.71 -5.20
N ILE A 62 -13.58 -0.01 -5.21
CA ILE A 62 -12.32 0.38 -5.85
C ILE A 62 -12.21 -0.22 -7.25
N ASP A 63 -11.79 0.57 -8.23
CA ASP A 63 -11.58 0.13 -9.61
C ASP A 63 -10.16 -0.37 -9.89
N PHE A 64 -9.18 0.09 -9.11
CA PHE A 64 -7.78 -0.32 -9.27
C PHE A 64 -7.02 -0.17 -7.96
N ILE A 65 -6.25 -1.18 -7.62
CA ILE A 65 -5.33 -1.15 -6.49
C ILE A 65 -3.90 -1.21 -7.03
N CYS A 66 -3.04 -0.34 -6.53
CA CYS A 66 -1.60 -0.38 -6.79
C CYS A 66 -0.86 -0.31 -5.46
N THR A 67 -0.06 -1.31 -5.16
CA THR A 67 0.67 -1.37 -3.90
C THR A 67 2.09 -1.90 -4.08
N HIS A 68 3.00 -1.41 -3.25
CA HIS A 68 4.37 -1.86 -3.14
C HIS A 68 4.65 -2.13 -1.66
N PRO A 69 4.36 -3.34 -1.17
CA PRO A 69 4.58 -3.68 0.22
C PRO A 69 6.09 -3.73 0.52
N PRO A 70 6.49 -3.58 1.79
CA PRO A 70 7.87 -3.81 2.20
C PRO A 70 8.25 -5.29 1.97
N TYR A 71 9.55 -5.58 1.90
CA TYR A 71 10.05 -6.94 1.69
C TYR A 71 10.47 -7.58 3.02
N ALA A 72 9.49 -7.94 3.86
CA ALA A 72 9.73 -8.48 5.19
C ALA A 72 10.83 -7.69 5.94
N ASN A 73 11.73 -8.33 6.64
CA ASN A 73 12.76 -7.70 7.48
C ASN A 73 14.05 -7.28 6.74
N ILE A 74 13.99 -6.91 5.45
CA ILE A 74 15.18 -6.43 4.71
C ILE A 74 15.43 -4.95 5.00
N ILE A 75 14.39 -4.13 4.87
CA ILE A 75 14.45 -2.68 5.11
C ILE A 75 13.40 -2.36 6.16
N LYS A 76 13.85 -1.83 7.29
CA LYS A 76 12.96 -1.35 8.34
C LYS A 76 12.47 0.04 7.99
N TYR A 77 11.19 0.17 7.68
CA TYR A 77 10.57 1.44 7.31
C TYR A 77 10.15 2.28 8.51
N SER A 78 10.02 1.66 9.69
CA SER A 78 9.78 2.37 10.94
C SER A 78 10.60 1.77 12.07
N LYS A 79 10.69 2.51 13.20
CA LYS A 79 11.34 2.00 14.41
C LYS A 79 10.34 1.44 15.42
N ASN A 80 9.10 1.99 15.45
CA ASN A 80 8.12 1.70 16.50
C ASN A 80 6.67 1.88 16.02
N VAL A 81 6.35 1.58 14.75
CA VAL A 81 4.96 1.59 14.30
C VAL A 81 4.39 0.20 14.49
N ASP A 82 3.40 0.08 15.34
CA ASP A 82 2.70 -1.18 15.57
C ASP A 82 2.02 -1.65 14.28
N GLY A 83 2.17 -2.94 13.96
CA GLY A 83 1.67 -3.52 12.71
C GLY A 83 2.55 -3.28 11.47
N ASP A 84 3.75 -2.68 11.62
CA ASP A 84 4.68 -2.52 10.49
C ASP A 84 5.24 -3.89 10.06
N ILE A 85 4.73 -4.38 8.93
CA ILE A 85 5.11 -5.68 8.36
C ILE A 85 6.57 -5.72 7.86
N SER A 86 7.25 -4.58 7.78
CA SER A 86 8.68 -4.52 7.47
C SER A 86 9.58 -5.05 8.59
N LEU A 87 9.03 -5.28 9.77
CA LEU A 87 9.75 -5.80 10.94
C LEU A 87 9.59 -7.31 11.11
N LEU A 88 8.67 -7.93 10.39
CA LEU A 88 8.25 -9.31 10.54
C LEU A 88 9.23 -10.30 9.88
N THR A 89 9.26 -11.53 10.37
CA THR A 89 9.88 -12.65 9.64
C THR A 89 9.14 -12.89 8.31
N VAL A 90 9.75 -13.61 7.38
CA VAL A 90 9.10 -13.93 6.09
C VAL A 90 7.78 -14.65 6.30
N GLU A 91 7.72 -15.59 7.24
CA GLU A 91 6.50 -16.35 7.51
C GLU A 91 5.36 -15.47 8.07
N GLU A 92 5.68 -14.62 9.04
CA GLU A 92 4.72 -13.67 9.60
C GLU A 92 4.28 -12.65 8.54
N PHE A 93 5.21 -12.14 7.74
CA PHE A 93 4.92 -11.24 6.62
C PHE A 93 3.91 -11.87 5.65
N LEU A 94 4.07 -13.13 5.26
CA LEU A 94 3.15 -13.82 4.35
C LEU A 94 1.75 -14.00 4.96
N LYS A 95 1.67 -14.24 6.27
CA LYS A 95 0.38 -14.29 6.99
C LYS A 95 -0.34 -12.95 6.93
N GLU A 96 0.36 -11.85 7.20
CA GLU A 96 -0.20 -10.50 7.11
C GLU A 96 -0.59 -10.15 5.66
N MET A 97 0.25 -10.50 4.68
CA MET A 97 -0.09 -10.27 3.27
C MET A 97 -1.34 -11.04 2.82
N THR A 98 -1.62 -12.19 3.42
CA THR A 98 -2.89 -12.91 3.17
C THR A 98 -4.09 -12.09 3.63
N VAL A 99 -4.01 -11.43 4.79
CA VAL A 99 -5.08 -10.57 5.29
C VAL A 99 -5.23 -9.32 4.41
N VAL A 100 -4.11 -8.72 4.01
CA VAL A 100 -4.09 -7.59 3.06
C VAL A 100 -4.75 -7.98 1.73
N ALA A 101 -4.46 -9.17 1.21
CA ALA A 101 -5.06 -9.67 -0.03
C ALA A 101 -6.58 -9.87 0.11
N GLN A 102 -7.07 -10.36 1.25
CA GLN A 102 -8.50 -10.51 1.54
C GLN A 102 -9.22 -9.15 1.56
N GLU A 103 -8.64 -8.15 2.22
CA GLU A 103 -9.20 -6.80 2.24
C GLU A 103 -9.15 -6.14 0.84
N ALA A 104 -8.04 -6.30 0.12
CA ALA A 104 -7.93 -5.82 -1.26
C ALA A 104 -9.00 -6.46 -2.16
N TYR A 105 -9.22 -7.77 -2.04
CA TYR A 105 -10.25 -8.48 -2.78
C TYR A 105 -11.67 -7.99 -2.43
N ARG A 106 -11.94 -7.75 -1.15
CA ARG A 106 -13.24 -7.25 -0.67
C ARG A 106 -13.58 -5.88 -1.25
N VAL A 107 -12.62 -4.94 -1.20
CA VAL A 107 -12.86 -3.56 -1.66
C VAL A 107 -12.82 -3.40 -3.17
N LEU A 108 -12.14 -4.30 -3.89
CA LEU A 108 -12.01 -4.25 -5.34
C LEU A 108 -13.30 -4.70 -6.03
N ARG A 109 -13.74 -3.97 -7.04
CA ARG A 109 -14.89 -4.36 -7.86
C ARG A 109 -14.57 -5.60 -8.70
N LYS A 110 -15.55 -6.43 -8.90
CA LYS A 110 -15.43 -7.62 -9.77
C LYS A 110 -14.93 -7.25 -11.17
N GLY A 111 -13.94 -7.97 -11.66
CA GLY A 111 -13.34 -7.76 -12.97
C GLY A 111 -12.35 -6.59 -13.03
N LYS A 112 -11.99 -6.00 -11.89
CA LYS A 112 -10.98 -4.95 -11.78
C LYS A 112 -9.64 -5.52 -11.35
N ALA A 113 -8.57 -4.72 -11.48
CA ALA A 113 -7.20 -5.19 -11.32
C ALA A 113 -6.55 -4.71 -10.02
N CYS A 114 -5.74 -5.58 -9.43
CA CYS A 114 -4.80 -5.25 -8.38
C CYS A 114 -3.37 -5.47 -8.90
N ALA A 115 -2.54 -4.43 -8.81
CA ALA A 115 -1.12 -4.49 -9.15
C ALA A 115 -0.29 -4.49 -7.85
N VAL A 116 0.46 -5.55 -7.63
CA VAL A 116 1.39 -5.67 -6.51
C VAL A 116 2.81 -5.66 -7.07
N MET A 117 3.59 -4.65 -6.70
CA MET A 117 5.01 -4.61 -7.01
C MET A 117 5.76 -5.25 -5.85
N ILE A 118 6.40 -6.39 -6.09
CA ILE A 118 7.21 -7.08 -5.10
C ILE A 118 8.38 -7.77 -5.77
N GLY A 119 9.56 -7.68 -5.17
CA GLY A 119 10.76 -8.33 -5.65
C GLY A 119 11.17 -9.50 -4.77
N ASP A 120 12.02 -10.36 -5.33
CA ASP A 120 12.67 -11.42 -4.57
C ASP A 120 13.72 -10.84 -3.64
N MET A 121 13.92 -11.49 -2.51
CA MET A 121 14.96 -11.12 -1.56
C MET A 121 16.09 -12.16 -1.53
N ARG A 122 17.29 -11.72 -1.10
CA ARG A 122 18.40 -12.62 -0.82
C ARG A 122 18.68 -12.67 0.69
N ARG A 123 18.75 -13.87 1.23
CA ARG A 123 19.06 -14.09 2.64
C ARG A 123 20.02 -15.27 2.78
N TYR A 124 21.15 -15.04 3.46
CA TYR A 124 22.21 -16.05 3.64
C TYR A 124 22.65 -16.73 2.32
N GLY A 125 22.81 -15.94 1.25
CA GLY A 125 23.21 -16.43 -0.07
C GLY A 125 22.11 -17.16 -0.87
N LYS A 126 20.91 -17.35 -0.31
CA LYS A 126 19.76 -17.99 -0.97
C LYS A 126 18.74 -16.96 -1.44
N VAL A 127 18.08 -17.24 -2.56
CA VAL A 127 16.94 -16.46 -3.05
C VAL A 127 15.69 -16.87 -2.28
N VAL A 128 14.95 -15.88 -1.79
CA VAL A 128 13.62 -16.03 -1.20
C VAL A 128 12.65 -15.41 -2.20
N PRO A 129 11.86 -16.22 -2.93
CA PRO A 129 11.06 -15.75 -4.05
C PRO A 129 9.72 -15.17 -3.56
N LEU A 130 9.75 -14.01 -2.92
CA LEU A 130 8.55 -13.36 -2.37
C LEU A 130 7.50 -13.09 -3.45
N GLY A 131 7.92 -12.77 -4.67
CA GLY A 131 7.02 -12.52 -5.78
C GLY A 131 6.15 -13.71 -6.19
N PHE A 132 6.55 -14.94 -5.82
CA PHE A 132 5.75 -16.16 -6.03
C PHE A 132 4.88 -16.52 -4.82
N TRP A 133 5.19 -15.99 -3.63
CA TRP A 133 4.51 -16.35 -2.39
C TRP A 133 3.43 -15.36 -1.97
N VAL A 134 3.50 -14.13 -2.47
CA VAL A 134 2.50 -13.06 -2.32
C VAL A 134 1.58 -12.98 -3.57
#